data_2017863633a03e81a1fb6287d7562393
#
_entry.id   2017863633a03e81a1fb6287d7562393
#
_cell.length_a   1.000
_cell.length_b   1.000
_cell.length_c   1.000
_cell.angle_alpha   90.00
_cell.angle_beta   90.00
_cell.angle_gamma   90.00
#
_symmetry.space_group_name_H-M   'P 1'
#
loop_
_entity.id
_entity.type
_entity.pdbx_description
1 polymer ?
#
loop_
_entity_poly.entity_id
_entity_poly.type
_entity_poly.pdbx_seq_one_letter_code
_entity_poly.pdbx_strand_id
1 'polypeptide(L)'
;MAVQNRLKRTAIIITAGLLLLLLSSCSIDGSDTVKKDAEDYAREYVSEYASASVKDITAEDVPEYEGDPYVIVNDNEPEFRDELRTGEDFEVYGELDNQSRCTAAIASLSVDTQPAGNEERGDISSVHPSGWKSGMGWERCHLIGWQLSAENANERNLVTGTHYMNVTGMLPFENRVDWYISETGNHVLYEVEPVFRGKNMICSGVHMQAESVEDSGRGISFNVFCFNVSPGKEINYKTGEVTTVDQEAAAANTFERTYVLNTNTMKFHYPTCSSVGQMAEHNKEYATESREELIKRGFSPCGNCEP
;
A
#
# COMPACT_ATOMS: atom_id res chain seq x y z
N MET A 1 4.70 23.25 -16.45
CA MET A 1 4.88 23.79 -15.07
C MET A 1 4.18 22.82 -14.16
N ALA A 2 4.94 21.93 -13.54
CA ALA A 2 4.42 20.92 -12.63
C ALA A 2 3.88 21.61 -11.38
N VAL A 3 2.58 21.44 -11.12
CA VAL A 3 1.96 21.86 -9.87
C VAL A 3 2.26 20.76 -8.85
N GLN A 4 3.28 20.99 -8.04
CA GLN A 4 3.53 20.17 -6.85
C GLN A 4 2.42 20.47 -5.84
N ASN A 5 1.38 19.65 -5.80
CA ASN A 5 0.43 19.67 -4.71
C ASN A 5 1.05 18.92 -3.53
N ARG A 6 1.56 19.66 -2.56
CA ARG A 6 1.97 19.13 -1.26
C ARG A 6 0.73 18.73 -0.48
N LEU A 7 0.57 17.45 -0.22
CA LEU A 7 -0.23 16.98 0.91
C LEU A 7 0.43 17.50 2.20
N LYS A 8 0.05 18.71 2.62
CA LYS A 8 0.50 19.22 3.91
C LYS A 8 -0.29 18.55 5.01
N ARG A 9 0.24 17.47 5.57
CA ARG A 9 -0.20 17.00 6.88
C ARG A 9 0.12 18.12 7.88
N THR A 10 -0.90 18.75 8.43
CA THR A 10 -0.73 19.74 9.49
C THR A 10 -0.32 18.99 10.74
N ALA A 11 0.95 19.02 11.09
CA ALA A 11 1.43 18.53 12.37
C ALA A 11 0.72 19.32 13.49
N ILE A 12 -0.19 18.69 14.20
CA ILE A 12 -0.78 19.25 15.41
C ILE A 12 0.24 19.03 16.53
N ILE A 13 1.05 20.03 16.78
CA ILE A 13 1.89 20.08 17.99
C ILE A 13 0.95 20.33 19.17
N ILE A 14 0.63 19.29 19.90
CA ILE A 14 -0.02 19.41 21.20
C ILE A 14 1.08 19.76 22.22
N THR A 15 1.19 21.03 22.56
CA THR A 15 1.99 21.46 23.70
C THR A 15 1.31 20.97 24.98
N ALA A 16 1.84 19.89 25.55
CA ALA A 16 1.46 19.45 26.88
C ALA A 16 1.89 20.51 27.90
N GLY A 17 0.92 21.18 28.48
CA GLY A 17 1.13 22.12 29.57
C GLY A 17 1.67 21.43 30.81
N LEU A 18 2.87 21.87 31.22
CA LEU A 18 3.54 21.47 32.45
C LEU A 18 2.74 22.00 33.66
N LEU A 19 2.03 21.11 34.33
CA LEU A 19 1.45 21.42 35.66
C LEU A 19 2.34 20.81 36.74
N LEU A 20 3.22 21.62 37.29
CA LEU A 20 3.98 21.29 38.51
C LEU A 20 3.03 21.24 39.71
N LEU A 21 2.84 20.07 40.28
CA LEU A 21 2.35 19.94 41.67
C LEU A 21 3.42 19.24 42.52
N LEU A 22 4.08 20.02 43.36
CA LEU A 22 4.85 19.56 44.48
C LEU A 22 3.92 18.94 45.52
N LEU A 23 4.21 17.73 45.98
CA LEU A 23 4.45 17.44 47.39
C LEU A 23 4.34 15.95 47.72
N SER A 24 5.30 15.60 48.53
CA SER A 24 5.24 14.58 49.57
C SER A 24 5.78 13.20 49.29
N SER A 25 6.95 13.02 49.86
CA SER A 25 7.67 11.77 50.05
C SER A 25 6.79 10.69 50.70
N CYS A 26 6.55 9.63 49.90
CA CYS A 26 6.42 8.29 50.45
C CYS A 26 7.18 7.39 49.50
N SER A 27 8.27 6.80 49.95
CA SER A 27 9.02 5.79 49.26
C SER A 27 8.12 4.59 49.01
N ILE A 28 7.65 4.44 47.80
CA ILE A 28 7.16 3.19 47.24
C ILE A 28 8.16 2.80 46.17
N ASP A 29 8.88 1.75 46.51
CA ASP A 29 9.82 1.04 45.66
C ASP A 29 9.07 0.46 44.46
N GLY A 30 9.71 0.48 43.29
CA GLY A 30 9.22 -0.21 42.09
C GLY A 30 8.35 0.64 41.18
N SER A 31 8.95 1.60 40.46
CA SER A 31 8.36 2.05 39.21
C SER A 31 8.61 0.95 38.15
N ASP A 32 7.72 -0.02 38.09
CA ASP A 32 7.45 -0.75 36.86
C ASP A 32 6.76 0.27 35.91
N THR A 33 7.53 1.17 35.34
CA THR A 33 7.15 1.78 34.07
C THR A 33 7.22 0.63 33.08
N VAL A 34 6.07 0.00 32.81
CA VAL A 34 5.92 -0.94 31.70
C VAL A 34 6.44 -0.20 30.49
N LYS A 35 7.59 -0.63 29.99
CA LYS A 35 8.19 -0.05 28.80
C LYS A 35 7.24 -0.44 27.67
N LYS A 36 6.60 0.54 27.06
CA LYS A 36 5.70 0.36 25.93
C LYS A 36 6.52 -0.27 24.81
N ASP A 37 6.08 -1.41 24.28
CA ASP A 37 6.74 -2.07 23.15
C ASP A 37 6.35 -1.44 21.80
N ALA A 38 6.98 -1.88 20.72
CA ALA A 38 6.73 -1.35 19.40
C ALA A 38 5.28 -1.61 18.94
N GLU A 39 4.71 -2.74 19.32
CA GLU A 39 3.33 -3.08 18.97
C GLU A 39 2.33 -2.16 19.68
N ASP A 40 2.57 -1.78 20.93
CA ASP A 40 1.73 -0.82 21.65
C ASP A 40 1.76 0.56 20.97
N TYR A 41 2.94 1.02 20.52
CA TYR A 41 3.07 2.25 19.76
C TYR A 41 2.35 2.17 18.41
N ALA A 42 2.45 1.03 17.73
CA ALA A 42 1.76 0.79 16.47
C ALA A 42 0.23 0.78 16.65
N ARG A 43 -0.28 0.18 17.72
CA ARG A 43 -1.73 0.20 18.06
C ARG A 43 -2.25 1.61 18.30
N GLU A 44 -1.49 2.43 19.04
CA GLU A 44 -1.84 3.83 19.27
C GLU A 44 -1.83 4.61 17.96
N TYR A 45 -0.79 4.43 17.15
CA TYR A 45 -0.64 5.05 15.84
C TYR A 45 -1.84 4.76 14.93
N VAL A 46 -2.18 3.48 14.75
CA VAL A 46 -3.33 3.06 13.92
C VAL A 46 -4.66 3.56 14.50
N SER A 47 -4.82 3.63 15.83
CA SER A 47 -6.05 4.13 16.45
C SER A 47 -6.26 5.64 16.21
N GLU A 48 -5.20 6.41 16.09
CA GLU A 48 -5.27 7.82 15.69
C GLU A 48 -5.77 7.97 14.26
N TYR A 49 -5.35 7.09 13.35
CA TYR A 49 -5.86 7.05 11.97
C TYR A 49 -7.34 6.68 11.91
N ALA A 50 -7.77 5.66 12.65
CA ALA A 50 -9.18 5.28 12.71
C ALA A 50 -10.08 6.43 13.17
N SER A 51 -9.58 7.29 14.07
CA SER A 51 -10.29 8.47 14.52
C SER A 51 -10.21 9.64 13.51
N ALA A 52 -9.18 9.68 12.67
CA ALA A 52 -9.00 10.69 11.64
C ALA A 52 -9.71 10.34 10.32
N SER A 53 -9.90 9.04 10.02
CA SER A 53 -10.60 8.56 8.80
C SER A 53 -12.09 8.91 8.79
N VAL A 54 -12.65 9.37 9.91
CA VAL A 54 -14.01 9.94 10.01
C VAL A 54 -14.07 11.37 9.43
N LYS A 55 -12.93 12.00 9.13
CA LYS A 55 -12.94 13.30 8.43
C LYS A 55 -13.34 13.07 6.98
N ASP A 56 -14.24 13.90 6.50
CA ASP A 56 -14.59 13.95 5.07
C ASP A 56 -13.32 14.17 4.25
N ILE A 57 -12.76 13.09 3.71
CA ILE A 57 -11.65 13.17 2.75
C ILE A 57 -12.20 13.87 1.52
N THR A 58 -11.65 15.03 1.23
CA THR A 58 -12.04 15.83 0.07
C THR A 58 -11.46 15.22 -1.21
N ALA A 59 -11.96 15.65 -2.35
CA ALA A 59 -11.40 15.22 -3.63
C ALA A 59 -9.92 15.62 -3.81
N GLU A 60 -9.49 16.67 -3.09
CA GLU A 60 -8.13 17.22 -3.14
C GLU A 60 -7.12 16.34 -2.40
N ASP A 61 -7.59 15.49 -1.46
CA ASP A 61 -6.72 14.58 -0.69
C ASP A 61 -6.35 13.30 -1.45
N VAL A 62 -7.12 12.96 -2.52
CA VAL A 62 -6.86 11.79 -3.35
C VAL A 62 -6.21 12.26 -4.65
N PRO A 63 -5.01 11.77 -5.01
CA PRO A 63 -4.38 12.11 -6.29
C PRO A 63 -5.29 11.83 -7.49
N GLU A 64 -5.16 12.62 -8.54
CA GLU A 64 -5.87 12.36 -9.80
C GLU A 64 -5.27 11.15 -10.50
N TYR A 65 -6.12 10.27 -11.04
CA TYR A 65 -5.67 9.16 -11.86
C TYR A 65 -5.32 9.65 -13.26
N GLU A 66 -4.06 9.59 -13.62
CA GLU A 66 -3.53 10.02 -14.93
C GLU A 66 -3.11 8.83 -15.81
N GLY A 67 -3.58 7.61 -15.47
CA GLY A 67 -3.32 6.40 -16.24
C GLY A 67 -2.28 5.46 -15.65
N ASP A 68 -1.47 5.89 -14.69
CA ASP A 68 -0.51 5.04 -13.98
C ASP A 68 -1.15 4.30 -12.80
N PRO A 69 -0.73 3.06 -12.51
CA PRO A 69 -1.30 2.26 -11.43
C PRO A 69 -1.08 2.87 -10.05
N TYR A 70 -0.07 3.69 -9.90
CA TYR A 70 0.28 4.40 -8.68
C TYR A 70 0.90 5.76 -8.98
N VAL A 71 0.98 6.60 -7.98
CA VAL A 71 1.69 7.88 -8.00
C VAL A 71 2.57 7.97 -6.76
N ILE A 72 3.74 8.59 -6.93
CA ILE A 72 4.62 8.90 -5.80
C ILE A 72 3.99 10.06 -5.01
N VAL A 73 3.94 9.93 -3.71
CA VAL A 73 3.48 10.97 -2.78
C VAL A 73 4.60 11.32 -1.80
N ASN A 74 4.51 12.48 -1.16
CA ASN A 74 5.48 12.94 -0.17
C ASN A 74 6.95 12.84 -0.61
N ASP A 75 7.24 13.18 -1.88
CA ASP A 75 8.59 13.10 -2.47
C ASP A 75 9.24 11.69 -2.35
N ASN A 76 8.42 10.64 -2.23
CA ASN A 76 8.78 9.24 -2.01
C ASN A 76 9.43 8.96 -0.63
N GLU A 77 9.25 9.86 0.33
CA GLU A 77 9.81 9.72 1.68
C GLU A 77 8.75 9.14 2.62
N PRO A 78 8.99 7.96 3.24
CA PRO A 78 8.12 7.39 4.26
C PRO A 78 8.09 8.24 5.54
N GLU A 79 6.93 8.27 6.21
CA GLU A 79 6.73 8.99 7.46
C GLU A 79 6.36 8.01 8.58
N PHE A 80 7.37 7.40 9.19
CA PHE A 80 7.20 6.57 10.38
C PHE A 80 7.68 7.29 11.64
N ARG A 81 7.05 6.99 12.78
CA ARG A 81 7.52 7.43 14.09
C ARG A 81 8.80 6.66 14.48
N ASP A 82 9.72 7.33 15.15
CA ASP A 82 10.98 6.70 15.57
C ASP A 82 10.78 5.52 16.52
N GLU A 83 9.70 5.54 17.32
CA GLU A 83 9.33 4.48 18.25
C GLU A 83 8.98 3.14 17.56
N LEU A 84 8.67 3.17 16.27
CA LEU A 84 8.37 1.98 15.46
C LEU A 84 9.63 1.31 14.90
N ARG A 85 10.78 2.00 14.87
CA ARG A 85 12.03 1.53 14.27
C ARG A 85 12.86 0.67 15.25
N THR A 86 12.24 -0.35 15.83
CA THR A 86 12.87 -1.16 16.90
C THR A 86 13.59 -2.39 16.39
N GLY A 87 13.28 -2.89 15.19
CA GLY A 87 13.73 -4.19 14.71
C GLY A 87 13.08 -5.37 15.46
N GLU A 88 11.89 -5.15 16.03
CA GLU A 88 11.03 -6.18 16.61
C GLU A 88 9.85 -6.40 15.67
N ASP A 89 9.42 -7.64 15.50
CA ASP A 89 8.25 -7.99 14.70
C ASP A 89 6.97 -7.53 15.37
N PHE A 90 6.09 -6.95 14.58
CA PHE A 90 4.70 -6.71 14.97
C PHE A 90 3.80 -6.60 13.75
N GLU A 91 2.51 -6.87 13.95
CA GLU A 91 1.45 -6.66 12.97
C GLU A 91 0.23 -6.06 13.67
N VAL A 92 -0.21 -4.92 13.21
CA VAL A 92 -1.38 -4.23 13.76
C VAL A 92 -2.35 -3.87 12.65
N TYR A 93 -3.57 -4.36 12.79
CA TYR A 93 -4.69 -4.10 11.91
C TYR A 93 -5.70 -3.22 12.65
N GLY A 94 -5.94 -2.03 12.13
CA GLY A 94 -6.87 -1.07 12.72
C GLY A 94 -8.30 -1.59 12.80
N GLU A 95 -9.05 -1.10 13.77
CA GLU A 95 -10.47 -1.41 13.87
C GLU A 95 -11.22 -0.94 12.63
N LEU A 96 -12.22 -1.70 12.22
CA LEU A 96 -13.13 -1.25 11.16
C LEU A 96 -13.83 0.06 11.60
N ASP A 97 -14.01 0.96 10.66
CA ASP A 97 -14.73 2.19 10.93
C ASP A 97 -16.25 1.94 11.11
N ASN A 98 -17.00 3.01 11.38
CA ASN A 98 -18.45 2.93 11.60
C ASN A 98 -19.27 2.50 10.38
N GLN A 99 -18.66 2.35 9.21
CA GLN A 99 -19.24 1.81 7.98
C GLN A 99 -18.68 0.41 7.65
N SER A 100 -17.98 -0.24 8.60
CA SER A 100 -17.31 -1.54 8.43
C SER A 100 -16.27 -1.53 7.31
N ARG A 101 -15.54 -0.41 7.14
CA ARG A 101 -14.44 -0.29 6.19
C ARG A 101 -13.12 -0.46 6.94
N CYS A 102 -12.13 -1.08 6.29
CA CYS A 102 -10.77 -1.13 6.83
C CYS A 102 -10.23 0.29 7.04
N THR A 103 -9.43 0.44 8.06
CA THR A 103 -8.65 1.65 8.32
C THR A 103 -7.20 1.45 7.86
N ALA A 104 -6.22 1.53 8.74
CA ALA A 104 -4.83 1.27 8.37
C ALA A 104 -4.36 -0.09 8.87
N ALA A 105 -3.39 -0.67 8.19
CA ALA A 105 -2.61 -1.81 8.67
C ALA A 105 -1.13 -1.41 8.66
N ILE A 106 -0.42 -1.71 9.76
CA ILE A 106 1.01 -1.43 9.89
C ILE A 106 1.72 -2.64 10.48
N ALA A 107 2.92 -2.93 9.99
CA ALA A 107 3.74 -4.02 10.48
C ALA A 107 5.23 -3.66 10.46
N SER A 108 5.99 -4.33 11.31
CA SER A 108 7.42 -4.52 11.17
C SER A 108 7.64 -5.94 10.71
N LEU A 109 7.95 -6.09 9.44
CA LEU A 109 8.02 -7.35 8.71
C LEU A 109 9.44 -7.91 8.70
N SER A 110 9.57 -9.20 8.94
CA SER A 110 10.84 -9.93 8.86
C SER A 110 10.63 -11.31 8.20
N VAL A 111 11.66 -12.15 8.17
CA VAL A 111 11.54 -13.54 7.72
C VAL A 111 10.61 -14.36 8.61
N ASP A 112 10.45 -13.97 9.88
CA ASP A 112 9.60 -14.69 10.84
C ASP A 112 8.11 -14.34 10.68
N THR A 113 7.77 -13.22 10.03
CA THR A 113 6.38 -12.86 9.68
C THR A 113 5.91 -13.51 8.38
N GLN A 114 6.84 -13.93 7.52
CA GLN A 114 6.51 -14.54 6.23
C GLN A 114 5.96 -15.97 6.40
N PRO A 115 5.15 -16.46 5.43
CA PRO A 115 4.66 -17.84 5.49
C PRO A 115 5.80 -18.84 5.59
N ALA A 116 5.66 -19.85 6.46
CA ALA A 116 6.61 -20.94 6.51
C ALA A 116 6.71 -21.64 5.15
N GLY A 117 7.88 -22.17 4.78
CA GLY A 117 8.17 -22.64 3.42
C GLY A 117 7.25 -23.70 2.81
N ASN A 118 6.33 -24.26 3.58
CA ASN A 118 5.29 -25.22 3.16
C ASN A 118 3.87 -24.79 3.56
N GLU A 119 3.71 -23.57 4.02
CA GLU A 119 2.41 -23.02 4.38
C GLU A 119 1.65 -22.64 3.10
N GLU A 120 0.42 -23.12 2.98
CA GLU A 120 -0.44 -22.81 1.84
C GLU A 120 -1.40 -21.68 2.20
N ARG A 121 -1.60 -20.76 1.26
CA ARG A 121 -2.59 -19.69 1.40
C ARG A 121 -3.98 -20.28 1.58
N GLY A 122 -4.68 -19.89 2.64
CA GLY A 122 -6.04 -20.35 2.94
C GLY A 122 -7.11 -19.68 2.07
N ASP A 123 -8.34 -20.19 2.18
CA ASP A 123 -9.50 -19.61 1.51
C ASP A 123 -9.98 -18.36 2.25
N ILE A 124 -10.07 -17.25 1.54
CA ILE A 124 -10.54 -15.94 2.03
C ILE A 124 -11.94 -15.60 1.51
N SER A 125 -12.62 -16.54 0.86
CA SER A 125 -13.92 -16.30 0.20
C SER A 125 -15.05 -15.92 1.17
N SER A 126 -14.93 -16.30 2.44
CA SER A 126 -15.87 -15.96 3.50
C SER A 126 -15.87 -14.51 3.91
N VAL A 127 -14.77 -13.78 3.68
CA VAL A 127 -14.67 -12.35 3.99
C VAL A 127 -15.31 -11.52 2.89
N HIS A 128 -16.20 -10.62 3.26
CA HIS A 128 -16.86 -9.70 2.36
C HIS A 128 -16.52 -8.25 2.77
N PRO A 129 -15.42 -7.68 2.27
CA PRO A 129 -15.04 -6.31 2.60
C PRO A 129 -16.12 -5.31 2.21
N SER A 130 -16.05 -4.09 2.73
CA SER A 130 -17.02 -3.04 2.43
C SER A 130 -17.24 -2.89 0.92
N GLY A 131 -18.48 -2.74 0.50
CA GLY A 131 -18.87 -2.58 -0.91
C GLY A 131 -18.73 -3.83 -1.79
N TRP A 132 -18.35 -4.99 -1.23
CA TRP A 132 -18.23 -6.24 -1.99
C TRP A 132 -19.51 -6.61 -2.73
N LYS A 133 -19.38 -6.88 -4.03
CA LYS A 133 -20.44 -7.41 -4.88
C LYS A 133 -19.90 -8.56 -5.72
N SER A 134 -20.50 -9.73 -5.58
CA SER A 134 -20.15 -10.89 -6.40
C SER A 134 -20.44 -10.64 -7.88
N GLY A 135 -19.57 -11.14 -8.75
CA GLY A 135 -19.75 -11.04 -10.20
C GLY A 135 -19.37 -9.71 -10.84
N MET A 136 -18.87 -8.74 -10.05
CA MET A 136 -18.40 -7.42 -10.55
C MET A 136 -16.92 -7.39 -10.91
N GLY A 137 -16.19 -8.49 -10.73
CA GLY A 137 -14.75 -8.56 -11.00
C GLY A 137 -13.89 -7.96 -9.88
N TRP A 138 -14.46 -7.86 -8.68
CA TRP A 138 -13.71 -7.44 -7.49
C TRP A 138 -12.80 -8.54 -6.95
N GLU A 139 -11.67 -8.13 -6.41
CA GLU A 139 -10.76 -8.96 -5.63
C GLU A 139 -10.79 -8.56 -4.15
N ARG A 140 -10.46 -9.51 -3.29
CA ARG A 140 -10.17 -9.29 -1.88
C ARG A 140 -8.70 -8.98 -1.76
N CYS A 141 -8.38 -7.69 -1.79
CA CYS A 141 -6.99 -7.23 -1.73
C CYS A 141 -6.57 -7.15 -0.27
N HIS A 142 -5.49 -7.83 0.08
CA HIS A 142 -4.85 -7.65 1.38
C HIS A 142 -4.22 -6.25 1.44
N LEU A 143 -4.28 -5.61 2.59
CA LEU A 143 -3.49 -4.41 2.88
C LEU A 143 -2.02 -4.81 3.09
N ILE A 144 -1.76 -5.77 3.97
CA ILE A 144 -0.47 -6.43 4.08
C ILE A 144 -0.60 -7.80 3.44
N GLY A 145 0.13 -8.02 2.34
CA GLY A 145 0.02 -9.23 1.54
C GLY A 145 0.36 -10.50 2.31
N TRP A 146 -0.33 -11.61 2.02
CA TRP A 146 -0.08 -12.91 2.64
C TRP A 146 1.38 -13.34 2.60
N GLN A 147 2.09 -13.04 1.51
CA GLN A 147 3.52 -13.34 1.36
C GLN A 147 4.42 -12.62 2.37
N LEU A 148 3.93 -11.55 3.00
CA LEU A 148 4.67 -10.73 3.95
C LEU A 148 4.33 -11.05 5.41
N SER A 149 3.08 -11.48 5.69
CA SER A 149 2.56 -11.60 7.04
C SER A 149 1.94 -12.96 7.36
N ALA A 150 1.83 -13.87 6.40
CA ALA A 150 1.06 -15.11 6.52
C ALA A 150 -0.42 -14.91 6.94
N GLU A 151 -0.89 -13.65 7.07
CA GLU A 151 -2.25 -13.33 7.48
C GLU A 151 -3.24 -13.61 6.34
N ASN A 152 -4.31 -14.31 6.64
CA ASN A 152 -5.21 -14.83 5.61
C ASN A 152 -6.57 -14.15 5.58
N ALA A 153 -7.54 -14.68 6.35
CA ALA A 153 -8.94 -14.27 6.29
C ALA A 153 -9.29 -13.22 7.35
N ASN A 154 -8.44 -12.23 7.53
CA ASN A 154 -8.65 -11.13 8.45
C ASN A 154 -9.48 -10.03 7.77
N GLU A 155 -10.67 -9.76 8.31
CA GLU A 155 -11.56 -8.72 7.76
C GLU A 155 -10.98 -7.29 7.87
N ARG A 156 -10.02 -7.07 8.79
CA ARG A 156 -9.33 -5.79 8.95
C ARG A 156 -8.16 -5.60 8.00
N ASN A 157 -7.78 -6.68 7.30
CA ASN A 157 -6.69 -6.69 6.33
C ASN A 157 -7.17 -6.82 4.88
N LEU A 158 -8.49 -6.84 4.64
CA LEU A 158 -9.04 -7.08 3.31
C LEU A 158 -9.92 -5.93 2.84
N VAL A 159 -9.65 -5.40 1.65
CA VAL A 159 -10.47 -4.39 1.00
C VAL A 159 -11.01 -4.89 -0.34
N THR A 160 -12.14 -4.35 -0.77
CA THR A 160 -12.67 -4.57 -2.11
C THR A 160 -11.84 -3.77 -3.11
N GLY A 161 -11.04 -4.44 -3.91
CA GLY A 161 -10.16 -3.81 -4.88
C GLY A 161 -10.28 -4.40 -6.28
N THR A 162 -9.73 -3.69 -7.25
CA THR A 162 -9.60 -4.16 -8.62
C THR A 162 -8.37 -5.03 -8.77
N HIS A 163 -8.37 -5.93 -9.76
CA HIS A 163 -7.17 -6.64 -10.17
C HIS A 163 -6.03 -5.68 -10.52
N TYR A 164 -6.35 -4.56 -11.16
CA TYR A 164 -5.37 -3.54 -11.53
C TYR A 164 -4.68 -2.92 -10.30
N MET A 165 -5.44 -2.56 -9.25
CA MET A 165 -4.85 -2.09 -8.00
C MET A 165 -4.00 -3.18 -7.34
N ASN A 166 -4.55 -4.38 -7.20
CA ASN A 166 -3.92 -5.48 -6.48
C ASN A 166 -2.61 -5.92 -7.14
N VAL A 167 -2.65 -6.22 -8.44
CA VAL A 167 -1.53 -6.87 -9.15
C VAL A 167 -0.61 -5.87 -9.82
N THR A 168 -1.16 -4.78 -10.37
CA THR A 168 -0.36 -3.80 -11.11
C THR A 168 0.12 -2.65 -10.20
N GLY A 169 -0.70 -2.27 -9.21
CA GLY A 169 -0.40 -1.21 -8.26
C GLY A 169 0.43 -1.71 -7.08
N MET A 170 -0.14 -2.59 -6.25
CA MET A 170 0.42 -2.98 -4.94
C MET A 170 1.51 -4.05 -5.05
N LEU A 171 1.26 -5.15 -5.75
CA LEU A 171 2.13 -6.32 -5.80
C LEU A 171 3.61 -6.02 -6.15
N PRO A 172 3.96 -5.07 -7.05
CA PRO A 172 5.37 -4.73 -7.30
C PRO A 172 6.12 -4.22 -6.06
N PHE A 173 5.44 -3.48 -5.19
CA PHE A 173 6.01 -2.98 -3.94
C PHE A 173 6.11 -4.09 -2.89
N GLU A 174 5.08 -4.90 -2.74
CA GLU A 174 5.10 -6.09 -1.88
C GLU A 174 6.24 -7.05 -2.25
N ASN A 175 6.42 -7.34 -3.53
CA ASN A 175 7.50 -8.19 -4.03
C ASN A 175 8.90 -7.62 -3.75
N ARG A 176 9.06 -6.28 -3.75
CA ARG A 176 10.33 -5.65 -3.37
C ARG A 176 10.62 -5.82 -1.89
N VAL A 177 9.61 -5.69 -1.05
CA VAL A 177 9.72 -5.89 0.40
C VAL A 177 10.04 -7.35 0.69
N ASP A 178 9.28 -8.30 0.12
CA ASP A 178 9.49 -9.73 0.24
C ASP A 178 10.93 -10.15 -0.15
N TRP A 179 11.37 -9.70 -1.32
CA TRP A 179 12.73 -9.96 -1.78
C TRP A 179 13.79 -9.40 -0.84
N TYR A 180 13.64 -8.14 -0.39
CA TYR A 180 14.61 -7.52 0.51
C TYR A 180 14.73 -8.27 1.84
N ILE A 181 13.60 -8.61 2.45
CA ILE A 181 13.56 -9.38 3.69
C ILE A 181 14.26 -10.73 3.50
N SER A 182 13.92 -11.46 2.43
CA SER A 182 14.49 -12.79 2.13
C SER A 182 16.01 -12.74 1.88
N GLU A 183 16.54 -11.67 1.25
CA GLU A 183 17.96 -11.55 0.93
C GLU A 183 18.81 -11.04 2.10
N THR A 184 18.24 -10.21 2.98
CA THR A 184 19.00 -9.52 4.00
C THR A 184 18.73 -10.03 5.42
N GLY A 185 17.54 -10.57 5.67
CA GLY A 185 17.05 -10.87 7.02
C GLY A 185 16.71 -9.64 7.85
N ASN A 186 16.71 -8.46 7.26
CA ASN A 186 16.41 -7.20 7.92
C ASN A 186 14.91 -6.95 8.01
N HIS A 187 14.51 -6.09 8.96
CA HIS A 187 13.11 -5.68 9.11
C HIS A 187 12.73 -4.56 8.12
N VAL A 188 11.45 -4.57 7.77
CA VAL A 188 10.83 -3.50 6.98
C VAL A 188 9.59 -3.01 7.70
N LEU A 189 9.57 -1.72 8.08
CA LEU A 189 8.32 -1.05 8.45
C LEU A 189 7.48 -0.90 7.20
N TYR A 190 6.23 -1.34 7.28
CA TYR A 190 5.29 -1.37 6.17
C TYR A 190 3.91 -0.94 6.62
N GLU A 191 3.31 0.04 5.95
CA GLU A 191 1.99 0.55 6.26
C GLU A 191 1.15 0.64 4.99
N VAL A 192 -0.11 0.28 5.10
CA VAL A 192 -1.11 0.47 4.04
C VAL A 192 -2.40 1.04 4.62
N GLU A 193 -2.83 2.17 4.08
CA GLU A 193 -4.05 2.87 4.46
C GLU A 193 -5.01 2.94 3.26
N PRO A 194 -6.19 2.32 3.31
CA PRO A 194 -7.20 2.49 2.28
C PRO A 194 -7.89 3.86 2.41
N VAL A 195 -7.94 4.60 1.31
CA VAL A 195 -8.45 5.97 1.30
C VAL A 195 -9.87 6.00 0.71
N PHE A 196 -10.84 6.36 1.53
CA PHE A 196 -12.24 6.46 1.14
C PHE A 196 -12.68 7.92 1.00
N ARG A 197 -13.39 8.26 -0.07
CA ARG A 197 -14.03 9.58 -0.20
C ARG A 197 -15.40 9.59 0.48
N GLY A 198 -15.52 10.34 1.57
CA GLY A 198 -16.75 10.48 2.32
C GLY A 198 -17.38 9.13 2.69
N LYS A 199 -18.61 8.88 2.22
CA LYS A 199 -19.38 7.66 2.53
C LYS A 199 -19.26 6.56 1.47
N ASN A 200 -18.23 6.59 0.66
CA ASN A 200 -17.99 5.53 -0.31
C ASN A 200 -17.67 4.21 0.39
N MET A 201 -18.19 3.12 -0.16
CA MET A 201 -17.96 1.76 0.38
C MET A 201 -16.77 1.08 -0.28
N ILE A 202 -16.28 1.63 -1.39
CA ILE A 202 -15.06 1.22 -2.09
C ILE A 202 -14.03 2.33 -1.91
N CYS A 203 -12.79 1.98 -1.54
CA CYS A 203 -11.70 2.94 -1.45
C CYS A 203 -11.31 3.47 -2.83
N SER A 204 -10.88 4.72 -2.90
CA SER A 204 -10.36 5.32 -4.13
C SER A 204 -9.00 4.74 -4.52
N GLY A 205 -8.31 4.19 -3.55
CA GLY A 205 -7.00 3.56 -3.65
C GLY A 205 -6.45 3.29 -2.27
N VAL A 206 -5.21 2.87 -2.22
CA VAL A 206 -4.46 2.65 -0.98
C VAL A 206 -3.19 3.50 -0.96
N HIS A 207 -2.92 4.15 0.15
CA HIS A 207 -1.64 4.76 0.45
C HIS A 207 -0.74 3.67 1.02
N MET A 208 0.45 3.51 0.47
CA MET A 208 1.43 2.52 0.89
C MET A 208 2.76 3.20 1.16
N GLN A 209 3.37 2.89 2.30
CA GLN A 209 4.72 3.32 2.60
C GLN A 209 5.53 2.21 3.26
N ALA A 210 6.84 2.21 3.02
CA ALA A 210 7.75 1.26 3.64
C ALA A 210 9.16 1.83 3.78
N GLU A 211 9.85 1.37 4.83
CA GLU A 211 11.23 1.72 5.13
C GLU A 211 11.96 0.53 5.77
N SER A 212 13.13 0.18 5.24
CA SER A 212 13.99 -0.83 5.88
C SER A 212 14.65 -0.26 7.14
N VAL A 213 14.60 -1.03 8.24
CA VAL A 213 14.94 -0.53 9.59
C VAL A 213 16.46 -0.44 9.79
N GLU A 214 17.17 -1.55 9.68
CA GLU A 214 18.59 -1.67 10.07
C GLU A 214 19.52 -0.83 9.21
N ASP A 215 19.14 -0.56 7.98
CA ASP A 215 19.92 0.26 7.05
C ASP A 215 19.37 1.67 6.85
N SER A 216 18.34 2.04 7.62
CA SER A 216 17.72 3.37 7.59
C SER A 216 17.21 3.76 6.19
N GLY A 217 16.42 2.89 5.59
CA GLY A 217 15.74 3.12 4.32
C GLY A 217 16.62 2.95 3.06
N ARG A 218 17.87 2.49 3.20
CA ARG A 218 18.75 2.35 2.02
C ARG A 218 18.36 1.21 1.10
N GLY A 219 17.78 0.15 1.63
CA GLY A 219 17.31 -1.00 0.85
C GLY A 219 15.90 -0.83 0.36
N ILE A 220 15.00 -0.47 1.27
CA ILE A 220 13.59 -0.18 0.98
C ILE A 220 13.26 1.21 1.50
N SER A 221 12.78 2.05 0.60
CA SER A 221 12.14 3.33 0.92
C SER A 221 11.16 3.66 -0.20
N PHE A 222 9.87 3.79 0.13
CA PHE A 222 8.87 4.30 -0.79
C PHE A 222 7.65 4.87 -0.07
N ASN A 223 6.97 5.79 -0.75
CA ASN A 223 5.73 6.39 -0.31
C ASN A 223 4.87 6.66 -1.55
N VAL A 224 3.80 5.87 -1.74
CA VAL A 224 3.01 5.84 -2.97
C VAL A 224 1.51 5.74 -2.69
N PHE A 225 0.71 6.18 -3.65
CA PHE A 225 -0.73 5.96 -3.67
C PHE A 225 -1.09 5.07 -4.88
N CYS A 226 -1.63 3.87 -4.62
CA CYS A 226 -2.09 2.94 -5.63
C CYS A 226 -3.57 3.12 -5.91
N PHE A 227 -3.94 3.33 -7.18
CA PHE A 227 -5.32 3.63 -7.57
C PHE A 227 -6.21 2.41 -7.65
N ASN A 228 -7.39 2.46 -7.03
CA ASN A 228 -8.41 1.42 -7.16
C ASN A 228 -9.31 1.69 -8.38
N VAL A 229 -8.74 1.55 -9.55
CA VAL A 229 -9.40 1.74 -10.84
C VAL A 229 -9.35 0.46 -11.67
N SER A 230 -10.16 0.38 -12.71
CA SER A 230 -10.09 -0.69 -13.72
C SER A 230 -10.10 -0.02 -15.08
N PRO A 231 -8.98 0.02 -15.80
CA PRO A 231 -8.91 0.64 -17.13
C PRO A 231 -10.04 0.12 -18.05
N GLY A 232 -10.74 1.03 -18.73
CA GLY A 232 -11.89 0.70 -19.58
C GLY A 232 -13.20 0.39 -18.84
N LYS A 233 -13.24 0.64 -17.53
CA LYS A 233 -14.46 0.49 -16.73
C LYS A 233 -14.71 1.71 -15.86
N GLU A 234 -15.98 1.97 -15.59
CA GLU A 234 -16.43 2.97 -14.63
C GLU A 234 -16.84 2.28 -13.33
N ILE A 235 -16.35 2.79 -12.21
CA ILE A 235 -16.59 2.26 -10.87
C ILE A 235 -17.48 3.22 -10.10
N ASN A 236 -18.61 2.74 -9.61
CA ASN A 236 -19.39 3.44 -8.61
C ASN A 236 -18.85 3.12 -7.22
N TYR A 237 -17.96 3.96 -6.70
CA TYR A 237 -17.31 3.76 -5.40
C TYR A 237 -18.29 3.75 -4.21
N LYS A 238 -19.48 4.32 -4.37
CA LYS A 238 -20.51 4.29 -3.33
C LYS A 238 -21.21 2.94 -3.23
N THR A 239 -21.41 2.26 -4.37
CA THR A 239 -22.24 1.04 -4.42
C THR A 239 -21.46 -0.21 -4.77
N GLY A 240 -20.23 -0.10 -5.28
CA GLY A 240 -19.44 -1.22 -5.79
C GLY A 240 -19.90 -1.75 -7.14
N GLU A 241 -20.73 -1.01 -7.86
CA GLU A 241 -21.12 -1.36 -9.23
C GLU A 241 -20.02 -1.00 -10.22
N VAL A 242 -19.78 -1.90 -11.18
CA VAL A 242 -18.80 -1.73 -12.24
C VAL A 242 -19.48 -1.86 -13.58
N THR A 243 -19.32 -0.86 -14.44
CA THR A 243 -19.83 -0.84 -15.81
C THR A 243 -18.71 -0.73 -16.82
N THR A 244 -18.85 -1.36 -17.97
CA THR A 244 -17.89 -1.20 -19.07
C THR A 244 -18.21 0.13 -19.77
N VAL A 245 -17.21 0.97 -19.98
CA VAL A 245 -17.36 2.15 -20.84
C VAL A 245 -17.13 1.75 -22.29
N ASP A 246 -17.86 2.39 -23.21
CA ASP A 246 -17.68 2.14 -24.64
C ASP A 246 -16.22 2.42 -25.06
N GLN A 247 -15.63 1.50 -25.83
CA GLN A 247 -14.22 1.53 -26.20
C GLN A 247 -13.80 2.80 -26.97
N GLU A 248 -14.72 3.53 -27.60
CA GLU A 248 -14.41 4.80 -28.27
C GLU A 248 -14.04 5.91 -27.28
N ALA A 249 -14.58 5.91 -26.04
CA ALA A 249 -14.21 6.85 -24.99
C ALA A 249 -12.90 6.46 -24.28
N ALA A 250 -12.60 5.16 -24.19
CA ALA A 250 -11.37 4.66 -23.58
C ALA A 250 -10.15 4.81 -24.49
N ALA A 251 -10.32 4.82 -25.80
CA ALA A 251 -9.25 5.00 -26.78
C ALA A 251 -8.64 6.42 -26.82
N ALA A 252 -9.30 7.39 -26.17
CA ALA A 252 -8.76 8.75 -26.05
C ALA A 252 -7.60 8.88 -25.03
N ASN A 253 -7.33 7.82 -24.26
CA ASN A 253 -6.34 7.80 -23.17
C ASN A 253 -5.13 6.91 -23.54
N THR A 254 -4.58 7.06 -24.72
CA THR A 254 -3.28 6.46 -25.10
C THR A 254 -2.15 7.27 -24.44
N PHE A 255 -1.94 7.06 -23.14
CA PHE A 255 -0.79 7.66 -22.46
C PHE A 255 0.49 6.94 -22.88
N GLU A 256 1.48 7.70 -23.31
CA GLU A 256 2.85 7.23 -23.43
C GLU A 256 3.40 7.00 -22.01
N ARG A 257 3.88 5.78 -21.76
CA ARG A 257 4.47 5.39 -20.48
C ARG A 257 5.88 4.91 -20.65
N THR A 258 6.67 5.06 -19.60
CA THR A 258 8.00 4.46 -19.57
C THR A 258 7.87 2.99 -19.15
N TYR A 259 8.33 2.10 -20.01
CA TYR A 259 8.43 0.66 -19.76
C TYR A 259 9.90 0.23 -19.79
N VAL A 260 10.19 -0.89 -19.12
CA VAL A 260 11.44 -1.62 -19.26
C VAL A 260 11.19 -2.81 -20.16
N LEU A 261 11.82 -2.81 -21.32
CA LEU A 261 11.71 -3.88 -22.31
C LEU A 261 12.82 -4.91 -22.07
N ASN A 262 12.45 -6.18 -22.03
CA ASN A 262 13.40 -7.28 -22.12
C ASN A 262 13.54 -7.68 -23.58
N THR A 263 14.60 -7.25 -24.23
CA THR A 263 14.84 -7.49 -25.67
C THR A 263 15.15 -8.95 -25.99
N ASN A 264 15.54 -9.76 -25.00
CA ASN A 264 15.78 -11.19 -25.16
C ASN A 264 14.48 -12.01 -25.10
N THR A 265 13.56 -11.66 -24.18
CA THR A 265 12.30 -12.40 -24.03
C THR A 265 11.12 -11.74 -24.74
N MET A 266 11.35 -10.59 -25.36
CA MET A 266 10.32 -9.75 -26.00
C MET A 266 9.15 -9.46 -25.07
N LYS A 267 9.46 -9.11 -23.81
CA LYS A 267 8.47 -8.71 -22.81
C LYS A 267 8.72 -7.29 -22.35
N PHE A 268 7.63 -6.56 -22.08
CA PHE A 268 7.71 -5.24 -21.44
C PHE A 268 7.16 -5.30 -20.02
N HIS A 269 7.71 -4.47 -19.16
CA HIS A 269 7.49 -4.47 -17.72
C HIS A 269 7.29 -3.05 -17.23
N TYR A 270 6.56 -2.87 -16.12
CA TYR A 270 6.68 -1.64 -15.35
C TYR A 270 8.08 -1.54 -14.72
N PRO A 271 8.64 -0.32 -14.57
CA PRO A 271 9.97 -0.13 -13.98
C PRO A 271 10.14 -0.75 -12.58
N THR A 272 9.04 -0.85 -11.82
CA THR A 272 9.00 -1.43 -10.46
C THR A 272 8.87 -2.95 -10.42
N CYS A 273 8.72 -3.61 -11.58
CA CYS A 273 8.56 -5.06 -11.63
C CYS A 273 9.82 -5.78 -11.10
N SER A 274 9.65 -6.72 -10.17
CA SER A 274 10.74 -7.54 -9.62
C SER A 274 11.58 -8.25 -10.70
N SER A 275 10.95 -8.65 -11.80
CA SER A 275 11.66 -9.24 -12.95
C SER A 275 12.67 -8.29 -13.60
N VAL A 276 12.53 -6.97 -13.44
CA VAL A 276 13.48 -5.98 -13.98
C VAL A 276 14.82 -6.05 -13.26
N GLY A 277 14.83 -6.26 -11.94
CA GLY A 277 16.06 -6.45 -11.17
C GLY A 277 16.86 -7.71 -11.58
N GLN A 278 16.17 -8.70 -12.09
CA GLN A 278 16.77 -9.98 -12.52
C GLN A 278 17.24 -9.97 -13.99
N MET A 279 16.95 -8.92 -14.77
CA MET A 279 17.38 -8.82 -16.15
C MET A 279 18.85 -8.44 -16.24
N ALA A 280 19.58 -9.09 -17.16
CA ALA A 280 20.89 -8.64 -17.55
C ALA A 280 20.82 -7.25 -18.21
N GLU A 281 21.71 -6.34 -17.85
CA GLU A 281 21.68 -4.94 -18.31
C GLU A 281 21.64 -4.81 -19.85
N HIS A 282 22.37 -5.67 -20.56
CA HIS A 282 22.41 -5.66 -22.04
C HIS A 282 21.07 -6.07 -22.70
N ASN A 283 20.11 -6.60 -21.92
CA ASN A 283 18.76 -6.95 -22.39
C ASN A 283 17.72 -5.91 -21.99
N LYS A 284 18.10 -4.87 -21.25
CA LYS A 284 17.19 -3.80 -20.81
C LYS A 284 17.18 -2.67 -21.84
N GLU A 285 16.01 -2.31 -22.28
CA GLU A 285 15.73 -1.09 -23.06
C GLU A 285 14.64 -0.32 -22.33
N TYR A 286 14.79 0.98 -22.21
CA TYR A 286 13.76 1.86 -21.66
C TYR A 286 13.03 2.53 -22.83
N ALA A 287 11.72 2.41 -22.87
CA ALA A 287 10.88 2.99 -23.89
C ALA A 287 9.72 3.75 -23.28
N THR A 288 9.46 4.95 -23.80
CA THR A 288 8.27 5.74 -23.47
C THR A 288 7.32 5.67 -24.64
N GLU A 289 6.43 4.73 -24.62
CA GLU A 289 5.51 4.39 -25.71
C GLU A 289 4.16 3.95 -25.12
N SER A 290 3.12 3.88 -25.94
CA SER A 290 1.86 3.25 -25.54
C SER A 290 2.02 1.72 -25.54
N ARG A 291 1.19 1.07 -24.71
CA ARG A 291 1.12 -0.41 -24.66
C ARG A 291 0.84 -1.02 -26.03
N GLU A 292 -0.02 -0.40 -26.80
CA GLU A 292 -0.39 -0.81 -28.16
C GLU A 292 0.78 -0.74 -29.14
N GLU A 293 1.62 0.28 -29.03
CA GLU A 293 2.82 0.41 -29.87
C GLU A 293 3.85 -0.68 -29.54
N LEU A 294 4.07 -0.97 -28.25
CA LEU A 294 4.95 -2.07 -27.84
C LEU A 294 4.45 -3.43 -28.35
N ILE A 295 3.14 -3.67 -28.30
CA ILE A 295 2.54 -4.90 -28.87
C ILE A 295 2.75 -4.94 -30.40
N LYS A 296 2.58 -3.83 -31.12
CA LYS A 296 2.86 -3.74 -32.56
C LYS A 296 4.34 -3.99 -32.88
N ARG A 297 5.26 -3.59 -31.97
CA ARG A 297 6.69 -3.92 -32.06
C ARG A 297 7.00 -5.38 -31.77
N GLY A 298 6.03 -6.19 -31.38
CA GLY A 298 6.16 -7.61 -31.11
C GLY A 298 6.48 -7.94 -29.65
N PHE A 299 6.42 -6.97 -28.75
CA PHE A 299 6.55 -7.22 -27.34
C PHE A 299 5.23 -7.72 -26.75
N SER A 300 5.32 -8.55 -25.72
CA SER A 300 4.17 -8.99 -24.92
C SER A 300 4.28 -8.49 -23.48
N PRO A 301 3.16 -8.22 -22.80
CA PRO A 301 3.20 -7.82 -21.39
C PRO A 301 3.83 -8.93 -20.54
N CYS A 302 4.54 -8.52 -19.50
CA CYS A 302 5.05 -9.43 -18.49
C CYS A 302 3.87 -10.03 -17.70
N GLY A 303 3.83 -11.35 -17.54
CA GLY A 303 2.79 -12.02 -16.75
C GLY A 303 2.89 -11.81 -15.23
N ASN A 304 3.94 -11.11 -14.75
CA ASN A 304 4.19 -10.85 -13.34
C ASN A 304 3.67 -9.47 -12.90
N CYS A 305 3.75 -8.46 -13.76
CA CYS A 305 3.28 -7.11 -13.47
C CYS A 305 2.18 -6.63 -14.41
N GLU A 306 1.84 -7.39 -15.45
CA GLU A 306 0.77 -7.15 -16.44
C GLU A 306 0.67 -5.70 -16.95
N PRO A 307 1.78 -5.12 -17.43
CA PRO A 307 1.85 -3.75 -17.86
C PRO A 307 0.98 -3.43 -19.07
#